data_22e75f96891aebd352e2c673858e3319
#
_entry.id   22e75f96891aebd352e2c673858e3319
#
_cell.length_a   1.000
_cell.length_b   1.000
_cell.length_c   1.000
_cell.angle_alpha   90.00
_cell.angle_beta   90.00
_cell.angle_gamma   90.00
#
_symmetry.space_group_name_H-M   'P 1'
#
loop_
_entity.id
_entity.type
_entity.pdbx_description
1 polymer ?
#
loop_
_entity_poly.entity_id
_entity_poly.type
_entity_poly.pdbx_seq_one_letter_code
_entity_poly.pdbx_strand_id
1 'polypeptide(L)'
;MKKSLSLSLLLLLSLVALFVAGCSSSAGGSDKDEITIAWLPNESGADLTEARDEIGKVIEEKTGKTVKHQTTTDYIVAIEAVANGNADMAFLGAQGYIEANNKNDKVQPLVVPTGASGTLDDAVYYSWLAVEKDNADQYKDGDNFAIDNIQGKKFSFVSNSSTSGFKVPSTGIVDYFSEKSEFSDLVADDLLEGGSDKFFTEVLYGGSHQGSAVNLLSGKVDVAAFCDTCVNNYVELVDGEENRPGAVYRVKDDAAEPFNTVTGKEYILISVTPVLNAPFVINTDNLSEDLQAQLLEVMTSDDIVNNEKVFVPEDSEFSGLFSKTADERLVEVEDAWFNPIRELSK
;
A
#
# COMPACT_ATOMS: atom_id res chain seq x y z
N MET A 1 -25.38 49.53 56.52
CA MET A 1 -25.52 48.26 55.74
C MET A 1 -25.43 48.43 54.19
N LYS A 2 -24.90 49.52 53.64
CA LYS A 2 -24.79 49.72 52.16
C LYS A 2 -23.35 49.72 51.62
N LYS A 3 -22.30 49.53 52.46
CA LYS A 3 -20.92 49.54 52.05
C LYS A 3 -20.27 48.16 51.92
N SER A 4 -20.89 47.07 52.37
CA SER A 4 -20.37 45.69 52.26
C SER A 4 -20.80 44.98 50.99
N LEU A 5 -21.87 45.46 50.32
CA LEU A 5 -22.38 44.83 49.09
C LEU A 5 -21.55 45.17 47.83
N SER A 6 -20.90 46.36 47.83
CA SER A 6 -20.06 46.80 46.70
C SER A 6 -18.70 46.11 46.65
N LEU A 7 -18.15 45.71 47.80
CA LEU A 7 -16.85 45.04 47.87
C LEU A 7 -16.90 43.56 47.47
N SER A 8 -18.06 42.91 47.80
CA SER A 8 -18.29 41.48 47.40
C SER A 8 -18.58 41.36 45.90
N LEU A 9 -19.19 42.39 45.27
CA LEU A 9 -19.46 42.38 43.82
C LEU A 9 -18.17 42.64 43.00
N LEU A 10 -17.25 43.45 43.52
CA LEU A 10 -15.95 43.67 42.89
C LEU A 10 -15.03 42.45 43.00
N LEU A 11 -15.11 41.67 44.08
CA LEU A 11 -14.34 40.42 44.23
C LEU A 11 -14.87 39.31 43.36
N LEU A 12 -16.19 39.24 43.08
CA LEU A 12 -16.77 38.29 42.16
C LEU A 12 -16.45 38.63 40.67
N LEU A 13 -16.38 39.91 40.32
CA LEU A 13 -16.00 40.32 38.96
C LEU A 13 -14.51 40.06 38.66
N SER A 14 -13.62 40.14 39.66
CA SER A 14 -12.20 39.84 39.48
C SER A 14 -11.89 38.33 39.37
N LEU A 15 -12.77 37.46 39.92
CA LEU A 15 -12.62 36.02 39.79
C LEU A 15 -13.08 35.46 38.44
N VAL A 16 -14.02 36.16 37.75
CA VAL A 16 -14.49 35.76 36.41
C VAL A 16 -13.52 36.18 35.30
N ALA A 17 -12.68 37.20 35.55
CA ALA A 17 -11.69 37.66 34.57
C ALA A 17 -10.42 36.74 34.46
N LEU A 18 -10.24 35.77 35.37
CA LEU A 18 -9.11 34.83 35.38
C LEU A 18 -9.38 33.51 34.63
N PHE A 19 -10.64 33.31 34.16
CA PHE A 19 -11.01 32.09 33.43
C PHE A 19 -11.11 32.28 31.91
N VAL A 20 -10.78 33.43 31.35
CA VAL A 20 -10.84 33.70 29.88
C VAL A 20 -9.47 33.78 29.24
N ALA A 21 -8.38 33.51 29.97
CA ALA A 21 -7.04 33.45 29.39
C ALA A 21 -6.57 31.99 29.31
N GLY A 22 -7.16 31.21 28.39
CA GLY A 22 -6.73 29.84 28.22
C GLY A 22 -7.50 29.04 27.21
N CYS A 23 -7.72 29.57 26.01
CA CYS A 23 -7.98 28.79 24.81
C CYS A 23 -7.50 29.61 23.61
N SER A 24 -6.21 29.74 23.49
CA SER A 24 -5.58 29.88 22.19
C SER A 24 -5.63 28.45 21.58
N SER A 25 -6.68 28.10 20.89
CA SER A 25 -6.65 26.98 19.98
C SER A 25 -5.66 27.35 18.87
N SER A 26 -4.41 26.93 19.04
CA SER A 26 -3.52 26.78 17.89
C SER A 26 -4.23 25.80 16.94
N ALA A 27 -4.56 26.28 15.75
CA ALA A 27 -4.88 25.44 14.61
C ALA A 27 -3.56 24.70 14.23
N GLY A 28 -3.32 23.57 14.84
CA GLY A 28 -2.20 22.66 14.64
C GLY A 28 -2.48 21.42 15.46
N GLY A 29 -2.27 20.25 14.86
CA GLY A 29 -2.56 18.94 15.45
C GLY A 29 -2.09 18.79 16.89
N SER A 30 -2.63 17.81 17.59
CA SER A 30 -2.31 17.58 19.00
C SER A 30 -0.90 17.00 19.15
N ASP A 31 -0.19 17.43 20.21
CA ASP A 31 1.04 16.76 20.65
C ASP A 31 0.64 15.48 21.40
N LYS A 32 0.44 14.39 20.63
CA LYS A 32 0.04 13.08 21.15
C LYS A 32 1.25 12.36 21.75
N ASP A 33 1.01 11.51 22.74
CA ASP A 33 2.04 10.62 23.30
C ASP A 33 2.17 9.30 22.52
N GLU A 34 1.20 8.97 21.68
CA GLU A 34 1.15 7.74 20.88
C GLU A 34 0.90 8.08 19.40
N ILE A 35 1.62 7.40 18.51
CA ILE A 35 1.46 7.43 17.06
C ILE A 35 0.91 6.08 16.61
N THR A 36 -0.25 6.06 15.99
CA THR A 36 -0.84 4.84 15.42
C THR A 36 -0.52 4.75 13.94
N ILE A 37 0.08 3.63 13.50
CA ILE A 37 0.37 3.34 12.09
C ILE A 37 -0.55 2.21 11.62
N ALA A 38 -1.41 2.48 10.63
CA ALA A 38 -2.27 1.47 10.00
C ALA A 38 -1.54 0.79 8.84
N TRP A 39 -1.69 -0.53 8.74
CA TRP A 39 -1.04 -1.38 7.73
C TRP A 39 -2.08 -2.11 6.90
N LEU A 40 -1.86 -2.16 5.57
CA LEU A 40 -2.68 -2.96 4.67
C LEU A 40 -2.52 -4.47 4.98
N PRO A 41 -3.46 -5.32 4.51
CA PRO A 41 -3.36 -6.77 4.68
C PRO A 41 -2.04 -7.38 4.20
N ASN A 42 -1.43 -6.80 3.15
CA ASN A 42 -0.16 -7.29 2.60
C ASN A 42 0.99 -7.22 3.61
N GLU A 43 1.04 -6.15 4.41
CA GLU A 43 2.06 -5.86 5.40
C GLU A 43 1.62 -6.27 6.81
N SER A 44 0.44 -6.91 6.94
CA SER A 44 -0.12 -7.32 8.24
C SER A 44 0.30 -8.74 8.66
N GLY A 45 1.00 -9.48 7.79
CA GLY A 45 1.50 -10.83 8.05
C GLY A 45 2.40 -10.92 9.30
N ALA A 46 2.42 -12.09 9.92
CA ALA A 46 3.23 -12.33 11.12
C ALA A 46 4.74 -12.32 10.81
N ASP A 47 5.12 -12.72 9.61
CA ASP A 47 6.49 -12.69 9.07
C ASP A 47 7.06 -11.27 8.89
N LEU A 48 6.19 -10.26 8.75
CA LEU A 48 6.57 -8.84 8.65
C LEU A 48 6.49 -8.09 9.99
N THR A 49 6.18 -8.79 11.10
CA THR A 49 6.06 -8.14 12.42
C THR A 49 7.36 -7.45 12.82
N GLU A 50 8.50 -8.12 12.62
CA GLU A 50 9.80 -7.58 13.01
C GLU A 50 10.16 -6.30 12.23
N ALA A 51 9.85 -6.25 10.93
CA ALA A 51 10.07 -5.06 10.10
C ALA A 51 9.22 -3.86 10.58
N ARG A 52 7.94 -4.10 10.89
CA ARG A 52 7.06 -3.06 11.45
C ARG A 52 7.55 -2.56 12.80
N ASP A 53 7.93 -3.48 13.70
CA ASP A 53 8.42 -3.14 15.04
C ASP A 53 9.72 -2.33 14.99
N GLU A 54 10.63 -2.63 14.05
CA GLU A 54 11.86 -1.86 13.89
C GLU A 54 11.59 -0.42 13.39
N ILE A 55 10.65 -0.23 12.46
CA ILE A 55 10.21 1.13 12.06
C ILE A 55 9.63 1.85 13.27
N GLY A 56 8.75 1.20 14.03
CA GLY A 56 8.15 1.78 15.24
C GLY A 56 9.21 2.19 16.25
N LYS A 57 10.18 1.32 16.51
CA LYS A 57 11.27 1.57 17.44
C LYS A 57 12.12 2.78 17.05
N VAL A 58 12.49 2.93 15.76
CA VAL A 58 13.26 4.10 15.32
C VAL A 58 12.44 5.39 15.49
N ILE A 59 11.13 5.35 15.18
CA ILE A 59 10.22 6.49 15.43
C ILE A 59 10.17 6.82 16.94
N GLU A 60 9.99 5.81 17.81
CA GLU A 60 9.94 5.99 19.26
C GLU A 60 11.23 6.63 19.81
N GLU A 61 12.40 6.12 19.40
CA GLU A 61 13.71 6.61 19.83
C GLU A 61 13.96 8.07 19.44
N LYS A 62 13.47 8.49 18.27
CA LYS A 62 13.71 9.84 17.75
C LYS A 62 12.67 10.87 18.18
N THR A 63 11.41 10.45 18.33
CA THR A 63 10.30 11.36 18.67
C THR A 63 9.95 11.36 20.15
N GLY A 64 10.36 10.32 20.91
CA GLY A 64 9.93 10.09 22.29
C GLY A 64 8.44 9.72 22.42
N LYS A 65 7.76 9.41 21.32
CA LYS A 65 6.37 8.94 21.30
C LYS A 65 6.32 7.43 21.26
N THR A 66 5.28 6.81 21.80
CA THR A 66 5.04 5.37 21.61
C THR A 66 4.43 5.11 20.24
N VAL A 67 4.76 3.98 19.60
CA VAL A 67 4.20 3.57 18.33
C VAL A 67 3.29 2.37 18.49
N LYS A 68 2.09 2.47 17.93
CA LYS A 68 1.12 1.38 17.88
C LYS A 68 0.90 0.95 16.45
N HIS A 69 1.12 -0.33 16.16
CA HIS A 69 0.79 -0.91 14.87
C HIS A 69 -0.64 -1.43 14.86
N GLN A 70 -1.44 -0.93 13.90
CA GLN A 70 -2.78 -1.40 13.61
C GLN A 70 -2.77 -2.20 12.31
N THR A 71 -2.64 -3.52 12.41
CA THR A 71 -2.79 -4.42 11.27
C THR A 71 -4.26 -4.55 10.87
N THR A 72 -4.52 -4.70 9.57
CA THR A 72 -5.88 -4.80 9.04
C THR A 72 -6.05 -6.03 8.16
N THR A 73 -7.31 -6.44 7.97
CA THR A 73 -7.69 -7.57 7.09
C THR A 73 -8.35 -7.11 5.80
N ASP A 74 -8.55 -5.80 5.62
CA ASP A 74 -9.15 -5.20 4.44
C ASP A 74 -8.53 -3.82 4.17
N TYR A 75 -8.34 -3.49 2.90
CA TYR A 75 -7.80 -2.22 2.42
C TYR A 75 -8.58 -1.02 2.94
N ILE A 76 -9.93 -1.10 2.86
CA ILE A 76 -10.79 0.00 3.27
C ILE A 76 -10.64 0.33 4.77
N VAL A 77 -10.30 -0.66 5.60
CA VAL A 77 -10.13 -0.44 7.05
C VAL A 77 -8.89 0.43 7.31
N ALA A 78 -7.78 0.21 6.62
CA ALA A 78 -6.58 1.06 6.75
C ALA A 78 -6.82 2.47 6.18
N ILE A 79 -7.47 2.56 5.01
CA ILE A 79 -7.83 3.82 4.36
C ILE A 79 -8.74 4.67 5.27
N GLU A 80 -9.80 4.08 5.81
CA GLU A 80 -10.72 4.76 6.73
C GLU A 80 -10.05 5.12 8.07
N ALA A 81 -9.15 4.28 8.57
CA ALA A 81 -8.45 4.56 9.82
C ALA A 81 -7.67 5.88 9.73
N VAL A 82 -6.89 6.08 8.68
CA VAL A 82 -6.12 7.32 8.51
C VAL A 82 -7.00 8.50 8.10
N ALA A 83 -8.00 8.28 7.23
CA ALA A 83 -8.90 9.35 6.77
C ALA A 83 -9.74 9.93 7.91
N ASN A 84 -10.22 9.09 8.83
CA ASN A 84 -11.05 9.50 9.97
C ASN A 84 -10.25 9.87 11.23
N GLY A 85 -8.91 9.88 11.15
CA GLY A 85 -8.04 10.22 12.26
C GLY A 85 -7.93 9.15 13.36
N ASN A 86 -8.35 7.90 13.08
CA ASN A 86 -8.17 6.76 13.99
C ASN A 86 -6.74 6.18 13.90
N ALA A 87 -6.03 6.45 12.81
CA ALA A 87 -4.59 6.26 12.68
C ALA A 87 -3.95 7.60 12.30
N ASP A 88 -2.72 7.80 12.72
CA ASP A 88 -1.94 9.01 12.47
C ASP A 88 -1.14 8.90 11.19
N MET A 89 -0.71 7.68 10.91
CA MET A 89 0.03 7.27 9.72
C MET A 89 -0.60 6.01 9.13
N ALA A 90 -0.35 5.77 7.84
CA ALA A 90 -0.63 4.48 7.21
C ALA A 90 0.37 4.21 6.09
N PHE A 91 0.64 2.92 5.81
CA PHE A 91 1.32 2.50 4.58
C PHE A 91 0.24 2.04 3.61
N LEU A 92 0.05 2.79 2.51
CA LEU A 92 -1.03 2.58 1.55
C LEU A 92 -0.46 2.47 0.13
N GLY A 93 -1.13 1.71 -0.74
CA GLY A 93 -0.87 1.85 -2.17
C GLY A 93 -1.30 3.24 -2.67
N ALA A 94 -0.77 3.69 -3.82
CA ALA A 94 -1.06 5.00 -4.39
C ALA A 94 -2.58 5.25 -4.57
N GLN A 95 -3.36 4.23 -5.01
CA GLN A 95 -4.82 4.33 -5.11
C GLN A 95 -5.46 4.50 -3.72
N GLY A 96 -5.03 3.73 -2.73
CA GLY A 96 -5.52 3.84 -1.35
C GLY A 96 -5.22 5.20 -0.73
N TYR A 97 -4.05 5.78 -1.02
CA TYR A 97 -3.73 7.16 -0.66
C TYR A 97 -4.71 8.15 -1.30
N ILE A 98 -4.95 8.04 -2.61
CA ILE A 98 -5.88 8.91 -3.34
C ILE A 98 -7.29 8.83 -2.74
N GLU A 99 -7.76 7.62 -2.40
CA GLU A 99 -9.05 7.42 -1.74
C GLU A 99 -9.11 8.06 -0.35
N ALA A 100 -8.06 7.93 0.46
CA ALA A 100 -7.97 8.54 1.78
C ALA A 100 -7.95 10.09 1.67
N ASN A 101 -7.14 10.63 0.76
CA ASN A 101 -7.04 12.07 0.51
C ASN A 101 -8.36 12.67 -0.02
N ASN A 102 -9.08 11.96 -0.91
CA ASN A 102 -10.41 12.38 -1.38
C ASN A 102 -11.45 12.41 -0.26
N LYS A 103 -11.32 11.57 0.77
CA LYS A 103 -12.19 11.57 1.96
C LYS A 103 -11.81 12.67 2.95
N ASN A 104 -10.52 12.91 3.09
CA ASN A 104 -9.95 13.93 3.99
C ASN A 104 -8.67 14.50 3.36
N ASP A 105 -8.71 15.74 2.92
CA ASP A 105 -7.59 16.45 2.28
C ASP A 105 -6.40 16.69 3.23
N LYS A 106 -6.55 16.37 4.53
CA LYS A 106 -5.47 16.40 5.51
C LYS A 106 -4.62 15.13 5.53
N VAL A 107 -5.07 14.07 4.83
CA VAL A 107 -4.20 12.92 4.58
C VAL A 107 -3.25 13.28 3.45
N GLN A 108 -1.95 13.37 3.78
CA GLN A 108 -0.90 13.77 2.86
C GLN A 108 0.17 12.67 2.76
N PRO A 109 0.84 12.51 1.61
CA PRO A 109 1.94 11.56 1.52
C PRO A 109 3.15 12.14 2.26
N LEU A 110 3.95 11.28 2.85
CA LEU A 110 5.16 11.67 3.57
C LEU A 110 6.41 11.21 2.81
N VAL A 111 6.53 9.90 2.61
CA VAL A 111 7.67 9.28 1.94
C VAL A 111 7.24 8.08 1.10
N VAL A 112 8.04 7.74 0.09
CA VAL A 112 7.95 6.50 -0.68
C VAL A 112 9.29 5.77 -0.69
N PRO A 113 9.33 4.42 -0.78
CA PRO A 113 10.55 3.70 -1.06
C PRO A 113 11.00 3.97 -2.51
N THR A 114 12.32 4.03 -2.69
CA THR A 114 12.94 4.15 -4.02
C THR A 114 13.41 2.81 -4.54
N GLY A 115 13.77 2.75 -5.81
CA GLY A 115 14.62 1.71 -6.37
C GLY A 115 16.11 1.94 -6.07
N ALA A 116 16.97 1.25 -6.82
CA ALA A 116 18.42 1.23 -6.63
C ALA A 116 19.11 2.59 -6.74
N SER A 117 18.48 3.58 -7.42
CA SER A 117 19.04 4.93 -7.54
C SER A 117 18.97 5.76 -6.26
N GLY A 118 18.13 5.39 -5.31
CA GLY A 118 17.85 6.17 -4.10
C GLY A 118 17.08 7.47 -4.37
N THR A 119 16.40 7.58 -5.53
CA THR A 119 15.65 8.77 -5.95
C THR A 119 14.25 8.42 -6.45
N LEU A 120 13.41 9.44 -6.71
CA LEU A 120 12.08 9.23 -7.28
C LEU A 120 12.09 8.74 -8.73
N ASP A 121 13.23 8.78 -9.44
CA ASP A 121 13.32 8.41 -10.86
C ASP A 121 13.02 6.93 -11.10
N ASP A 122 13.34 6.07 -10.12
CA ASP A 122 13.06 4.64 -10.16
C ASP A 122 12.21 4.16 -8.96
N ALA A 123 11.47 5.06 -8.34
CA ALA A 123 10.56 4.74 -7.25
C ALA A 123 9.30 4.01 -7.77
N VAL A 124 9.51 2.84 -8.36
CA VAL A 124 8.47 1.99 -8.96
C VAL A 124 8.60 0.56 -8.48
N TYR A 125 7.48 -0.14 -8.49
CA TYR A 125 7.33 -1.59 -8.36
C TYR A 125 6.47 -2.09 -9.52
N TYR A 126 6.13 -3.37 -9.59
CA TYR A 126 5.44 -3.90 -10.75
C TYR A 126 4.11 -4.58 -10.40
N SER A 127 3.10 -4.29 -11.21
CA SER A 127 1.86 -5.04 -11.27
C SER A 127 2.04 -6.19 -12.26
N TRP A 128 1.78 -7.40 -11.82
CA TRP A 128 1.86 -8.62 -12.62
C TRP A 128 0.48 -9.18 -12.93
N LEU A 129 0.28 -9.63 -14.18
CA LEU A 129 -0.71 -10.63 -14.52
C LEU A 129 0.00 -11.96 -14.68
N ALA A 130 -0.41 -12.94 -13.88
CA ALA A 130 0.21 -14.25 -13.84
C ALA A 130 -0.81 -15.37 -14.10
N VAL A 131 -0.30 -16.48 -14.62
CA VAL A 131 -1.04 -17.73 -14.84
C VAL A 131 -0.22 -18.91 -14.30
N GLU A 132 -0.84 -20.05 -13.96
CA GLU A 132 -0.07 -21.26 -13.66
C GLU A 132 0.83 -21.61 -14.85
N LYS A 133 2.07 -21.98 -14.58
CA LYS A 133 3.09 -22.26 -15.62
C LYS A 133 2.61 -23.31 -16.64
N ASP A 134 1.91 -24.33 -16.18
CA ASP A 134 1.42 -25.41 -17.03
C ASP A 134 0.36 -24.93 -18.07
N ASN A 135 -0.24 -23.76 -17.82
CA ASN A 135 -1.23 -23.14 -18.69
C ASN A 135 -0.63 -22.07 -19.63
N ALA A 136 0.68 -21.80 -19.57
CA ALA A 136 1.39 -20.72 -20.26
C ALA A 136 1.10 -20.68 -21.78
N ASP A 137 1.04 -21.85 -22.44
CA ASP A 137 0.86 -21.95 -23.88
C ASP A 137 -0.46 -21.36 -24.38
N GLN A 138 -1.48 -21.25 -23.51
CA GLN A 138 -2.76 -20.63 -23.85
C GLN A 138 -2.64 -19.10 -24.03
N TYR A 139 -1.59 -18.47 -23.50
CA TYR A 139 -1.40 -17.00 -23.46
C TYR A 139 -0.22 -16.56 -24.34
N LYS A 140 0.31 -17.43 -25.18
CA LYS A 140 1.37 -17.09 -26.15
C LYS A 140 0.82 -16.47 -27.42
N ASP A 141 1.51 -15.44 -27.90
CA ASP A 141 1.39 -14.87 -29.22
C ASP A 141 2.78 -14.91 -29.91
N GLY A 142 3.04 -15.96 -30.67
CA GLY A 142 4.37 -16.26 -31.20
C GLY A 142 5.35 -16.54 -30.07
N ASP A 143 6.43 -15.74 -30.03
CA ASP A 143 7.46 -15.83 -28.97
C ASP A 143 7.14 -14.95 -27.76
N ASN A 144 6.04 -14.18 -27.79
CA ASN A 144 5.63 -13.26 -26.73
C ASN A 144 4.43 -13.80 -25.96
N PHE A 145 4.07 -13.12 -24.87
CA PHE A 145 2.83 -13.31 -24.13
C PHE A 145 1.84 -12.19 -24.45
N ALA A 146 0.55 -12.54 -24.46
CA ALA A 146 -0.56 -11.62 -24.67
C ALA A 146 -1.72 -11.96 -23.75
N ILE A 147 -2.58 -10.98 -23.50
CA ILE A 147 -3.74 -11.12 -22.61
C ILE A 147 -5.05 -11.43 -23.37
N ASP A 148 -4.98 -11.76 -24.68
CA ASP A 148 -6.19 -12.04 -25.49
C ASP A 148 -7.10 -13.10 -24.88
N ASN A 149 -6.49 -14.12 -24.32
CA ASN A 149 -7.19 -15.29 -23.80
C ASN A 149 -7.60 -15.21 -22.32
N ILE A 150 -7.52 -14.01 -21.69
CA ILE A 150 -8.04 -13.84 -20.32
C ILE A 150 -9.57 -13.62 -20.29
N GLN A 151 -10.16 -13.19 -21.39
CA GLN A 151 -11.62 -13.06 -21.52
C GLN A 151 -12.30 -14.41 -21.31
N GLY A 152 -13.38 -14.43 -20.53
CA GLY A 152 -14.10 -15.65 -20.18
C GLY A 152 -13.40 -16.55 -19.16
N LYS A 153 -12.25 -16.15 -18.62
CA LYS A 153 -11.53 -16.88 -17.56
C LYS A 153 -12.05 -16.51 -16.17
N LYS A 154 -11.63 -17.29 -15.18
CA LYS A 154 -11.74 -16.93 -13.76
C LYS A 154 -10.56 -16.05 -13.39
N PHE A 155 -10.81 -14.95 -12.70
CA PHE A 155 -9.79 -13.95 -12.39
C PHE A 155 -9.73 -13.66 -10.90
N SER A 156 -8.53 -13.41 -10.37
CA SER A 156 -8.34 -12.92 -9.01
C SER A 156 -7.73 -11.53 -9.03
N PHE A 157 -8.44 -10.57 -8.45
CA PHE A 157 -7.90 -9.28 -8.03
C PHE A 157 -7.54 -9.31 -6.54
N VAL A 158 -6.91 -8.24 -6.06
CA VAL A 158 -6.52 -8.09 -4.64
C VAL A 158 -7.67 -7.47 -3.85
N SER A 159 -7.98 -6.23 -4.14
CA SER A 159 -9.04 -5.39 -3.58
C SER A 159 -9.33 -4.30 -4.60
N ASN A 160 -10.55 -3.79 -4.69
CA ASN A 160 -10.90 -2.68 -5.59
C ASN A 160 -10.16 -1.36 -5.24
N SER A 161 -9.64 -1.23 -4.01
CA SER A 161 -8.77 -0.12 -3.57
C SER A 161 -7.27 -0.39 -3.77
N SER A 162 -6.88 -1.53 -4.35
CA SER A 162 -5.48 -1.85 -4.63
C SER A 162 -4.99 -1.18 -5.91
N THR A 163 -3.81 -0.55 -5.88
CA THR A 163 -3.21 0.07 -7.06
C THR A 163 -2.81 -0.99 -8.08
N SER A 164 -1.84 -1.84 -7.74
CA SER A 164 -1.27 -2.87 -8.62
C SER A 164 -2.09 -4.15 -8.69
N GLY A 165 -3.00 -4.37 -7.72
CA GLY A 165 -3.86 -5.55 -7.70
C GLY A 165 -5.26 -5.33 -8.26
N PHE A 166 -5.62 -4.09 -8.65
CA PHE A 166 -6.88 -3.79 -9.31
C PHE A 166 -6.78 -2.60 -10.27
N LYS A 167 -6.42 -1.39 -9.78
CA LYS A 167 -6.51 -0.16 -10.57
C LYS A 167 -5.69 -0.22 -11.85
N VAL A 168 -4.42 -0.55 -11.74
CA VAL A 168 -3.50 -0.65 -12.90
C VAL A 168 -3.88 -1.82 -13.81
N PRO A 169 -4.06 -3.06 -13.32
CA PRO A 169 -4.40 -4.17 -14.20
C PRO A 169 -5.79 -4.01 -14.84
N SER A 170 -6.81 -3.48 -14.15
CA SER A 170 -8.12 -3.26 -14.75
C SER A 170 -8.06 -2.21 -15.86
N THR A 171 -7.35 -1.09 -15.66
CA THR A 171 -7.13 -0.08 -16.69
C THR A 171 -6.41 -0.69 -17.89
N GLY A 172 -5.30 -1.43 -17.67
CA GLY A 172 -4.56 -2.06 -18.78
C GLY A 172 -5.38 -3.10 -19.54
N ILE A 173 -6.26 -3.84 -18.87
CA ILE A 173 -7.20 -4.78 -19.52
C ILE A 173 -8.22 -4.00 -20.36
N VAL A 174 -8.81 -2.94 -19.81
CA VAL A 174 -9.78 -2.10 -20.55
C VAL A 174 -9.11 -1.47 -21.76
N ASP A 175 -7.94 -0.86 -21.62
CA ASP A 175 -7.19 -0.24 -22.73
C ASP A 175 -6.91 -1.25 -23.85
N TYR A 176 -6.43 -2.44 -23.48
CA TYR A 176 -6.11 -3.49 -24.45
C TYR A 176 -7.35 -3.99 -25.20
N PHE A 177 -8.45 -4.25 -24.49
CA PHE A 177 -9.63 -4.85 -25.10
C PHE A 177 -10.51 -3.82 -25.78
N SER A 178 -10.59 -2.58 -25.35
CA SER A 178 -11.40 -1.53 -25.98
C SER A 178 -10.95 -1.18 -27.41
N GLU A 179 -9.71 -1.53 -27.80
CA GLU A 179 -9.26 -1.44 -29.18
C GLU A 179 -9.95 -2.44 -30.10
N LYS A 180 -10.57 -3.50 -29.55
CA LYS A 180 -11.33 -4.51 -30.28
C LYS A 180 -12.80 -4.09 -30.34
N SER A 181 -13.40 -4.11 -31.53
CA SER A 181 -14.77 -3.60 -31.77
C SER A 181 -15.84 -4.23 -30.87
N GLU A 182 -15.64 -5.49 -30.46
CA GLU A 182 -16.57 -6.24 -29.60
C GLU A 182 -16.51 -5.80 -28.12
N PHE A 183 -15.45 -5.07 -27.71
CA PHE A 183 -15.22 -4.59 -26.35
C PHE A 183 -15.07 -3.07 -26.28
N SER A 184 -15.46 -2.32 -27.32
CA SER A 184 -15.30 -0.85 -27.41
C SER A 184 -15.95 -0.09 -26.24
N ASP A 185 -16.93 -0.66 -25.59
CA ASP A 185 -17.66 -0.06 -24.46
C ASP A 185 -17.23 -0.65 -23.11
N LEU A 186 -16.18 -1.50 -23.07
CA LEU A 186 -15.68 -2.10 -21.83
C LEU A 186 -15.16 -1.02 -20.89
N VAL A 187 -15.57 -1.07 -19.64
CA VAL A 187 -15.09 -0.18 -18.57
C VAL A 187 -14.62 -0.99 -17.36
N ALA A 188 -13.86 -0.37 -16.47
CA ALA A 188 -13.30 -1.05 -15.29
C ALA A 188 -14.39 -1.69 -14.38
N ASP A 189 -15.58 -1.09 -14.34
CA ASP A 189 -16.72 -1.62 -13.57
C ASP A 189 -17.21 -2.97 -14.09
N ASP A 190 -17.02 -3.26 -15.39
CA ASP A 190 -17.40 -4.55 -15.98
C ASP A 190 -16.49 -5.70 -15.54
N LEU A 191 -15.31 -5.36 -14.96
CA LEU A 191 -14.34 -6.31 -14.46
C LEU A 191 -14.51 -6.63 -12.96
N LEU A 192 -15.40 -5.91 -12.24
CA LEU A 192 -15.60 -6.08 -10.80
C LEU A 192 -16.27 -7.41 -10.43
N GLU A 193 -17.07 -7.94 -11.32
CA GLU A 193 -17.89 -9.13 -11.07
C GLU A 193 -17.75 -10.15 -12.19
N GLY A 194 -17.82 -11.43 -11.84
CA GLY A 194 -17.92 -12.53 -12.80
C GLY A 194 -19.36 -12.92 -13.12
N GLY A 195 -19.55 -13.61 -14.25
CA GLY A 195 -20.85 -14.15 -14.67
C GLY A 195 -20.83 -14.62 -16.10
N SER A 196 -21.92 -15.31 -16.53
CA SER A 196 -22.06 -15.85 -17.90
C SER A 196 -22.05 -14.77 -18.99
N ASP A 197 -22.48 -13.56 -18.65
CA ASP A 197 -22.61 -12.41 -19.57
C ASP A 197 -21.59 -11.30 -19.26
N LYS A 198 -20.60 -11.61 -18.39
CA LYS A 198 -19.54 -10.69 -17.97
C LYS A 198 -18.24 -10.97 -18.71
N PHE A 199 -17.30 -10.04 -18.61
CA PHE A 199 -15.97 -10.20 -19.21
C PHE A 199 -15.23 -11.41 -18.62
N PHE A 200 -15.29 -11.61 -17.30
CA PHE A 200 -14.81 -12.80 -16.60
C PHE A 200 -15.97 -13.72 -16.20
N THR A 201 -15.75 -15.03 -16.19
CA THR A 201 -16.75 -16.00 -15.71
C THR A 201 -16.89 -15.99 -14.18
N GLU A 202 -15.81 -15.70 -13.47
CA GLU A 202 -15.76 -15.57 -12.02
C GLU A 202 -14.69 -14.56 -11.65
N VAL A 203 -14.96 -13.69 -10.66
CA VAL A 203 -13.99 -12.77 -10.09
C VAL A 203 -13.88 -13.05 -8.60
N LEU A 204 -12.67 -13.32 -8.13
CA LEU A 204 -12.33 -13.43 -6.72
C LEU A 204 -11.49 -12.25 -6.29
N TYR A 205 -11.61 -11.88 -5.02
CA TYR A 205 -10.73 -10.92 -4.37
C TYR A 205 -9.89 -11.63 -3.33
N GLY A 206 -8.56 -11.55 -3.48
CA GLY A 206 -7.61 -12.20 -2.57
C GLY A 206 -7.54 -11.56 -1.18
N GLY A 207 -8.01 -10.30 -1.06
CA GLY A 207 -7.91 -9.49 0.16
C GLY A 207 -6.49 -8.95 0.40
N SER A 208 -5.48 -9.65 -0.12
CA SER A 208 -4.06 -9.25 -0.18
C SER A 208 -3.44 -9.73 -1.49
N HIS A 209 -2.24 -9.23 -1.83
CA HIS A 209 -1.50 -9.72 -3.01
C HIS A 209 -1.11 -11.18 -2.85
N GLN A 210 -0.70 -11.58 -1.64
CA GLN A 210 -0.43 -12.97 -1.30
C GLN A 210 -1.68 -13.85 -1.50
N GLY A 211 -2.85 -13.37 -1.05
CA GLY A 211 -4.12 -14.08 -1.23
C GLY A 211 -4.52 -14.23 -2.70
N SER A 212 -4.27 -13.20 -3.54
CA SER A 212 -4.52 -13.28 -4.98
C SER A 212 -3.60 -14.29 -5.67
N ALA A 213 -2.31 -14.28 -5.36
CA ALA A 213 -1.35 -15.26 -5.87
C ALA A 213 -1.70 -16.70 -5.45
N VAL A 214 -2.10 -16.90 -4.19
CA VAL A 214 -2.53 -18.21 -3.68
C VAL A 214 -3.84 -18.67 -4.33
N ASN A 215 -4.78 -17.77 -4.67
CA ASN A 215 -5.96 -18.15 -5.44
C ASN A 215 -5.60 -18.74 -6.80
N LEU A 216 -4.60 -18.18 -7.50
CA LEU A 216 -4.05 -18.74 -8.74
C LEU A 216 -3.41 -20.11 -8.47
N LEU A 217 -2.43 -20.17 -7.59
CA LEU A 217 -1.61 -21.35 -7.36
C LEU A 217 -2.39 -22.54 -6.75
N SER A 218 -3.53 -22.28 -6.12
CA SER A 218 -4.46 -23.33 -5.66
C SER A 218 -5.48 -23.75 -6.72
N GLY A 219 -5.41 -23.21 -7.94
CA GLY A 219 -6.32 -23.55 -9.06
C GLY A 219 -7.74 -23.01 -8.90
N LYS A 220 -7.97 -22.03 -8.04
CA LYS A 220 -9.30 -21.39 -7.89
C LYS A 220 -9.63 -20.47 -9.05
N VAL A 221 -8.61 -19.87 -9.67
CA VAL A 221 -8.71 -18.96 -10.80
C VAL A 221 -7.70 -19.34 -11.88
N ASP A 222 -7.91 -18.84 -13.10
CA ASP A 222 -7.02 -19.08 -14.24
C ASP A 222 -5.95 -17.99 -14.37
N VAL A 223 -6.27 -16.76 -13.93
CA VAL A 223 -5.39 -15.58 -14.00
C VAL A 223 -5.49 -14.81 -12.70
N ALA A 224 -4.39 -14.24 -12.24
CA ALA A 224 -4.38 -13.38 -11.07
C ALA A 224 -3.54 -12.12 -11.29
N ALA A 225 -3.97 -11.02 -10.65
CA ALA A 225 -3.23 -9.78 -10.52
C ALA A 225 -2.63 -9.67 -9.12
N PHE A 226 -1.33 -9.39 -9.02
CA PHE A 226 -0.62 -9.10 -7.75
C PHE A 226 0.69 -8.36 -8.04
N CYS A 227 1.41 -7.91 -7.01
CA CYS A 227 2.65 -7.17 -7.18
C CYS A 227 3.90 -7.99 -6.87
N ASP A 228 5.02 -7.59 -7.45
CA ASP A 228 6.34 -8.18 -7.25
C ASP A 228 6.81 -8.09 -5.80
N THR A 229 6.95 -6.87 -5.28
CA THR A 229 7.45 -6.59 -3.93
C THR A 229 6.60 -7.22 -2.83
N CYS A 230 5.31 -7.45 -3.10
CA CYS A 230 4.40 -8.05 -2.13
C CYS A 230 4.56 -9.58 -1.99
N VAL A 231 5.25 -10.23 -2.92
CA VAL A 231 5.42 -11.69 -2.94
C VAL A 231 6.87 -12.14 -2.94
N ASN A 232 7.85 -11.24 -3.10
CA ASN A 232 9.28 -11.55 -3.21
C ASN A 232 9.83 -12.36 -2.01
N ASN A 233 9.29 -12.17 -0.81
CA ASN A 233 9.68 -12.95 0.35
C ASN A 233 9.34 -14.45 0.20
N TYR A 234 8.34 -14.79 -0.61
CA TYR A 234 7.74 -16.13 -0.70
C TYR A 234 8.11 -16.89 -1.97
N VAL A 235 8.68 -16.22 -2.97
CA VAL A 235 8.96 -16.79 -4.29
C VAL A 235 10.40 -16.57 -4.71
N GLU A 236 10.86 -17.37 -5.67
CA GLU A 236 12.17 -17.23 -6.32
C GLU A 236 12.00 -17.28 -7.84
N LEU A 237 12.78 -16.48 -8.57
CA LEU A 237 12.85 -16.52 -10.02
C LEU A 237 13.59 -17.82 -10.43
N VAL A 238 12.97 -18.65 -11.28
CA VAL A 238 13.55 -19.93 -11.73
C VAL A 238 13.85 -19.94 -13.23
N ASP A 239 13.24 -19.06 -14.02
CA ASP A 239 13.51 -18.92 -15.45
C ASP A 239 13.08 -17.54 -15.97
N GLY A 240 13.74 -17.04 -17.02
CA GLY A 240 13.46 -15.75 -17.64
C GLY A 240 14.18 -14.55 -16.99
N GLU A 241 13.72 -13.34 -17.30
CA GLU A 241 14.20 -12.10 -16.71
C GLU A 241 13.20 -11.55 -15.72
N GLU A 242 13.68 -11.08 -14.57
CA GLU A 242 12.86 -10.47 -13.54
C GLU A 242 11.99 -9.34 -14.09
N ASN A 243 10.74 -9.29 -13.64
CA ASN A 243 9.78 -8.26 -14.06
C ASN A 243 9.60 -8.15 -15.60
N ARG A 244 9.62 -9.31 -16.28
CA ARG A 244 9.33 -9.40 -17.73
C ARG A 244 8.26 -10.48 -17.99
N PRO A 245 7.37 -10.27 -18.98
CA PRO A 245 6.51 -11.34 -19.47
C PRO A 245 7.37 -12.56 -19.88
N GLY A 246 6.99 -13.75 -19.42
CA GLY A 246 7.74 -14.97 -19.60
C GLY A 246 8.63 -15.35 -18.40
N ALA A 247 8.82 -14.46 -17.43
CA ALA A 247 9.49 -14.82 -16.18
C ALA A 247 8.69 -15.87 -15.40
N VAL A 248 9.37 -16.91 -14.93
CA VAL A 248 8.78 -18.00 -14.15
C VAL A 248 9.27 -17.89 -12.72
N TYR A 249 8.34 -17.89 -11.80
CA TYR A 249 8.60 -17.88 -10.37
C TYR A 249 8.08 -19.17 -9.73
N ARG A 250 8.79 -19.63 -8.70
CA ARG A 250 8.40 -20.76 -7.87
C ARG A 250 8.24 -20.34 -6.43
N VAL A 251 7.23 -20.88 -5.77
CA VAL A 251 7.05 -20.71 -4.31
C VAL A 251 8.14 -21.48 -3.59
N LYS A 252 8.85 -20.80 -2.69
CA LYS A 252 9.92 -21.36 -1.85
C LYS A 252 9.38 -22.50 -0.98
N ASP A 253 10.23 -23.49 -0.66
CA ASP A 253 9.83 -24.66 0.15
C ASP A 253 9.53 -24.27 1.61
N ASP A 254 10.16 -23.21 2.11
CA ASP A 254 10.02 -22.64 3.46
C ASP A 254 9.13 -21.39 3.52
N ALA A 255 8.39 -21.10 2.43
CA ALA A 255 7.51 -19.94 2.37
C ALA A 255 6.52 -19.90 3.54
N ALA A 256 6.40 -18.72 4.17
CA ALA A 256 5.46 -18.47 5.26
C ALA A 256 4.00 -18.45 4.77
N GLU A 257 3.05 -18.37 5.69
CA GLU A 257 1.63 -18.17 5.35
C GLU A 257 1.43 -16.89 4.52
N PRO A 258 0.55 -16.94 3.51
CA PRO A 258 -0.32 -18.06 3.10
C PRO A 258 0.31 -18.99 2.05
N PHE A 259 1.53 -18.75 1.60
CA PHE A 259 2.21 -19.51 0.54
C PHE A 259 2.63 -20.92 0.95
N ASN A 260 2.75 -21.20 2.25
CA ASN A 260 3.04 -22.53 2.79
C ASN A 260 2.05 -23.62 2.34
N THR A 261 0.88 -23.22 1.82
CA THR A 261 -0.14 -24.15 1.29
C THR A 261 0.07 -24.51 -0.19
N VAL A 262 1.00 -23.83 -0.89
CA VAL A 262 1.25 -23.98 -2.33
C VAL A 262 2.75 -24.02 -2.66
N THR A 263 3.58 -24.50 -1.73
CA THR A 263 5.04 -24.62 -1.91
C THR A 263 5.41 -25.42 -3.15
N GLY A 264 6.47 -25.01 -3.82
CA GLY A 264 6.97 -25.63 -5.04
C GLY A 264 6.12 -25.41 -6.29
N LYS A 265 4.94 -24.76 -6.17
CA LYS A 265 4.12 -24.38 -7.31
C LYS A 265 4.79 -23.26 -8.11
N GLU A 266 4.57 -23.27 -9.43
CA GLU A 266 5.16 -22.31 -10.35
C GLU A 266 4.07 -21.51 -11.09
N TYR A 267 4.36 -20.23 -11.33
CA TYR A 267 3.56 -19.37 -12.19
C TYR A 267 4.46 -18.63 -13.19
N ILE A 268 3.86 -18.14 -14.25
CA ILE A 268 4.54 -17.36 -15.29
C ILE A 268 3.83 -16.02 -15.47
N LEU A 269 4.60 -14.97 -15.70
CA LEU A 269 4.09 -13.64 -15.98
C LEU A 269 3.64 -13.53 -17.44
N ILE A 270 2.42 -13.10 -17.67
CA ILE A 270 1.88 -12.82 -19.02
C ILE A 270 1.81 -11.32 -19.32
N SER A 271 1.78 -10.48 -18.28
CA SER A 271 1.85 -9.02 -18.40
C SER A 271 2.53 -8.41 -17.17
N VAL A 272 3.29 -7.36 -17.38
CA VAL A 272 4.03 -6.62 -16.35
C VAL A 272 3.89 -5.13 -16.60
N THR A 273 3.45 -4.37 -15.59
CA THR A 273 3.25 -2.92 -15.69
C THR A 273 3.95 -2.22 -14.53
N PRO A 274 4.83 -1.24 -14.77
CA PRO A 274 5.42 -0.44 -13.69
C PRO A 274 4.36 0.42 -13.01
N VAL A 275 4.48 0.57 -11.70
CA VAL A 275 3.55 1.28 -10.82
C VAL A 275 4.33 2.17 -9.88
N LEU A 276 3.87 3.40 -9.63
CA LEU A 276 4.46 4.29 -8.64
C LEU A 276 4.40 3.65 -7.25
N ASN A 277 5.50 3.73 -6.50
CA ASN A 277 5.63 3.12 -5.19
C ASN A 277 4.57 3.61 -4.18
N ALA A 278 4.31 2.76 -3.21
CA ALA A 278 3.35 2.94 -2.14
C ALA A 278 3.85 3.97 -1.12
N PRO A 279 3.06 5.01 -0.77
CA PRO A 279 3.47 5.98 0.23
C PRO A 279 3.20 5.52 1.68
N PHE A 280 4.08 5.94 2.60
CA PHE A 280 3.65 6.25 3.94
C PHE A 280 2.92 7.59 3.88
N VAL A 281 1.73 7.61 4.44
CA VAL A 281 0.89 8.82 4.53
C VAL A 281 0.70 9.22 5.98
N ILE A 282 0.43 10.51 6.21
CA ILE A 282 0.10 11.07 7.53
C ILE A 282 -1.23 11.82 7.47
N ASN A 283 -1.97 11.81 8.59
CA ASN A 283 -3.10 12.72 8.78
C ASN A 283 -2.60 13.97 9.51
N THR A 284 -2.48 15.08 8.79
CA THR A 284 -1.90 16.33 9.30
C THR A 284 -2.76 17.01 10.37
N ASP A 285 -4.06 16.70 10.47
CA ASP A 285 -4.90 17.19 11.57
C ASP A 285 -4.58 16.52 12.90
N ASN A 286 -4.04 15.30 12.86
CA ASN A 286 -3.70 14.52 14.05
C ASN A 286 -2.34 14.88 14.65
N LEU A 287 -1.45 15.44 13.85
CA LEU A 287 -0.03 15.61 14.17
C LEU A 287 0.35 17.09 14.13
N SER A 288 1.08 17.57 15.13
CA SER A 288 1.64 18.93 15.09
C SER A 288 2.66 19.07 13.94
N GLU A 289 2.85 20.28 13.42
CA GLU A 289 3.83 20.57 12.36
C GLU A 289 5.24 20.10 12.75
N ASP A 290 5.64 20.29 14.03
CA ASP A 290 6.92 19.84 14.55
C ASP A 290 7.04 18.29 14.50
N LEU A 291 5.96 17.56 14.83
CA LEU A 291 5.98 16.10 14.80
C LEU A 291 5.96 15.58 13.35
N GLN A 292 5.24 16.25 12.43
CA GLN A 292 5.29 15.93 11.00
C GLN A 292 6.73 16.05 10.45
N ALA A 293 7.42 17.16 10.80
CA ALA A 293 8.81 17.36 10.38
C ALA A 293 9.75 16.31 11.00
N GLN A 294 9.58 15.97 12.29
CA GLN A 294 10.34 14.90 12.93
C GLN A 294 10.11 13.54 12.25
N LEU A 295 8.86 13.19 11.92
CA LEU A 295 8.54 11.95 11.22
C LEU A 295 9.19 11.89 9.84
N LEU A 296 9.20 12.99 9.08
CA LEU A 296 9.89 13.06 7.80
C LEU A 296 11.41 12.83 7.99
N GLU A 297 12.03 13.52 8.94
CA GLU A 297 13.46 13.35 9.25
C GLU A 297 13.78 11.89 9.63
N VAL A 298 12.96 11.30 10.50
CA VAL A 298 13.14 9.90 10.95
C VAL A 298 13.00 8.93 9.79
N MET A 299 11.92 9.03 9.01
CA MET A 299 11.64 8.09 7.92
C MET A 299 12.69 8.15 6.80
N THR A 300 13.31 9.31 6.59
CA THR A 300 14.39 9.48 5.60
C THR A 300 15.79 9.28 6.16
N SER A 301 15.93 8.95 7.45
CA SER A 301 17.21 8.84 8.16
C SER A 301 17.99 7.58 7.77
N ASP A 302 19.31 7.64 8.03
CA ASP A 302 20.19 6.49 7.89
C ASP A 302 19.85 5.36 8.89
N ASP A 303 19.17 5.65 10.01
CA ASP A 303 18.75 4.65 10.98
C ASP A 303 17.65 3.74 10.38
N ILE A 304 16.77 4.25 9.51
CA ILE A 304 15.81 3.46 8.74
C ILE A 304 16.48 2.76 7.55
N VAL A 305 17.27 3.49 6.77
CA VAL A 305 17.90 3.00 5.52
C VAL A 305 18.86 1.84 5.75
N ASN A 306 19.62 1.89 6.87
CA ASN A 306 20.60 0.86 7.22
C ASN A 306 20.05 -0.21 8.17
N ASN A 307 18.75 -0.18 8.47
CA ASN A 307 18.11 -1.23 9.26
C ASN A 307 17.81 -2.44 8.35
N GLU A 308 18.60 -3.51 8.49
CA GLU A 308 18.52 -4.72 7.66
C GLU A 308 17.21 -5.51 7.82
N LYS A 309 16.36 -5.16 8.77
CA LYS A 309 15.02 -5.75 8.93
C LYS A 309 13.93 -4.92 8.24
N VAL A 310 14.22 -3.66 7.90
CA VAL A 310 13.35 -2.76 7.15
C VAL A 310 13.71 -2.79 5.67
N PHE A 311 14.98 -2.53 5.36
CA PHE A 311 15.60 -2.64 4.04
C PHE A 311 16.49 -3.87 4.02
N VAL A 312 15.96 -4.97 3.50
CA VAL A 312 16.56 -6.30 3.60
C VAL A 312 17.55 -6.55 2.47
N PRO A 313 18.83 -6.84 2.77
CA PRO A 313 19.79 -7.28 1.77
C PRO A 313 19.36 -8.60 1.08
N GLU A 314 19.76 -8.77 -0.19
CA GLU A 314 19.35 -9.92 -1.02
C GLU A 314 19.67 -11.28 -0.39
N ASP A 315 20.81 -11.41 0.31
CA ASP A 315 21.26 -12.64 0.97
C ASP A 315 20.77 -12.79 2.42
N SER A 316 19.81 -11.99 2.86
CA SER A 316 19.34 -11.98 4.24
C SER A 316 18.36 -13.12 4.52
N GLU A 317 18.36 -13.61 5.77
CA GLU A 317 17.35 -14.55 6.28
C GLU A 317 16.07 -13.82 6.79
N PHE A 318 16.07 -12.48 6.83
CA PHE A 318 14.92 -11.70 7.29
C PHE A 318 13.89 -11.52 6.17
N SER A 319 12.61 -11.54 6.55
CA SER A 319 11.52 -11.00 5.73
C SER A 319 11.37 -9.53 6.04
N GLY A 320 11.47 -8.66 5.03
CA GLY A 320 11.37 -7.21 5.21
C GLY A 320 10.33 -6.58 4.32
N LEU A 321 10.10 -5.30 4.58
CA LEU A 321 9.15 -4.50 3.79
C LEU A 321 9.77 -4.04 2.46
N PHE A 322 11.08 -3.81 2.45
CA PHE A 322 11.79 -3.27 1.29
C PHE A 322 13.06 -4.07 1.03
N SER A 323 13.41 -4.25 -0.23
CA SER A 323 14.69 -4.86 -0.64
C SER A 323 15.82 -3.83 -0.60
N LYS A 324 17.06 -4.28 -0.38
CA LYS A 324 18.29 -3.47 -0.37
C LYS A 324 19.35 -4.10 -1.26
N THR A 325 19.54 -3.54 -2.44
CA THR A 325 20.55 -3.99 -3.41
C THR A 325 21.62 -2.92 -3.66
N ALA A 326 21.25 -1.64 -3.48
CA ALA A 326 22.12 -0.49 -3.70
C ALA A 326 21.76 0.70 -2.78
N ASP A 327 21.26 1.81 -3.34
CA ASP A 327 20.95 3.05 -2.61
C ASP A 327 19.47 3.19 -2.22
N GLU A 328 18.69 2.10 -2.27
CA GLU A 328 17.27 2.11 -1.91
C GLU A 328 17.08 2.73 -0.53
N ARG A 329 16.08 3.60 -0.43
CA ARG A 329 15.73 4.37 0.76
C ARG A 329 14.31 4.90 0.70
N LEU A 330 13.84 5.46 1.80
CA LEU A 330 12.63 6.29 1.79
C LEU A 330 13.02 7.74 1.41
N VAL A 331 12.24 8.34 0.52
CA VAL A 331 12.41 9.75 0.13
C VAL A 331 11.09 10.50 0.26
N GLU A 332 11.18 11.80 0.57
CA GLU A 332 10.02 12.68 0.61
C GLU A 332 9.29 12.72 -0.73
N VAL A 333 7.96 12.79 -0.69
CA VAL A 333 7.13 12.83 -1.87
C VAL A 333 5.95 13.79 -1.69
N GLU A 334 5.59 14.50 -2.75
CA GLU A 334 4.46 15.41 -2.78
C GLU A 334 3.23 14.76 -3.45
N ASP A 335 2.02 15.27 -3.13
CA ASP A 335 0.75 14.81 -3.68
C ASP A 335 0.73 14.74 -5.22
N ALA A 336 1.31 15.74 -5.89
CA ALA A 336 1.34 15.82 -7.34
C ALA A 336 2.06 14.63 -8.02
N TRP A 337 2.97 13.95 -7.32
CA TRP A 337 3.66 12.78 -7.84
C TRP A 337 2.71 11.63 -8.18
N PHE A 338 1.54 11.55 -7.51
CA PHE A 338 0.52 10.53 -7.74
C PHE A 338 -0.48 10.85 -8.86
N ASN A 339 -0.33 11.98 -9.57
CA ASN A 339 -1.23 12.35 -10.67
C ASN A 339 -1.35 11.28 -11.77
N PRO A 340 -0.29 10.55 -12.16
CA PRO A 340 -0.43 9.46 -13.14
C PRO A 340 -1.44 8.38 -12.70
N ILE A 341 -1.53 8.07 -11.41
CA ILE A 341 -2.51 7.09 -10.89
C ILE A 341 -3.93 7.68 -10.90
N ARG A 342 -4.08 8.98 -10.61
CA ARG A 342 -5.39 9.67 -10.72
C ARG A 342 -5.91 9.67 -12.17
N GLU A 343 -5.02 9.77 -13.15
CA GLU A 343 -5.37 9.77 -14.57
C GLU A 343 -5.90 8.43 -15.06
N LEU A 344 -5.52 7.32 -14.44
CA LEU A 344 -6.09 5.99 -14.74
C LEU A 344 -7.60 5.89 -14.40
N SER A 345 -8.18 6.89 -13.73
CA SER A 345 -9.59 6.93 -13.35
C SER A 345 -10.45 7.77 -14.29
N LYS A 346 -9.86 8.35 -15.33
CA LYS A 346 -10.54 9.19 -16.33
C LYS A 346 -10.88 8.35 -17.55
#